data_7d54e126fd450b37301e2a711b105e20
#
_entry.id   7d54e126fd450b37301e2a711b105e20
#
_cell.length_a   1.000
_cell.length_b   1.000
_cell.length_c   1.000
_cell.angle_alpha   90.00
_cell.angle_beta   90.00
_cell.angle_gamma   90.00
#
_symmetry.space_group_name_H-M   'P 1'
#
loop_
_entity.id
_entity.type
_entity.pdbx_description
1 polymer ?
#
loop_
_entity_poly.entity_id
_entity_poly.type
_entity_poly.pdbx_seq_one_letter_code
_entity_poly.pdbx_strand_id
1 'polypeptide(L)'
;MKQEYALVNGALSSGVSGTGASMAGLTGVITTLATSRNSGTSLSETEFQDMHQHSWEKGGTDNAFDLVLVPFNLKRKIDGFTAGATKYVDQSDKKLTQPVAIYETSAGVARIMQHRYVPGTNASVATAASSANAFLGIKEDLYKVAYLRKPFKEMLAKDGDRENGQIVGEFTLEYRGERTSVYRQGYAVNG
;
A
#
# COMPACT_ATOMS: atom_id res chain seq x y z
N MET A 1 -2.11 -14.85 -1.18
CA MET A 1 -0.73 -14.46 -1.52
C MET A 1 -0.59 -13.88 -2.93
N LYS A 2 -0.79 -14.64 -4.02
CA LYS A 2 -0.64 -14.11 -5.40
C LYS A 2 -1.66 -13.03 -5.74
N GLN A 3 -2.92 -13.16 -5.30
CA GLN A 3 -3.98 -12.17 -5.56
C GLN A 3 -3.70 -10.84 -4.89
N GLU A 4 -3.33 -10.86 -3.62
CA GLU A 4 -3.00 -9.67 -2.84
C GLU A 4 -1.78 -8.93 -3.41
N TYR A 5 -0.74 -9.67 -3.81
CA TYR A 5 0.41 -9.09 -4.49
C TYR A 5 0.00 -8.42 -5.81
N ALA A 6 -0.87 -9.05 -6.61
CA ALA A 6 -1.34 -8.50 -7.87
C ALA A 6 -2.20 -7.23 -7.67
N LEU A 7 -3.01 -7.18 -6.60
CA LEU A 7 -3.80 -5.99 -6.26
C LEU A 7 -2.91 -4.79 -5.89
N VAL A 8 -1.79 -5.02 -5.23
CA VAL A 8 -0.87 -3.94 -4.83
C VAL A 8 0.12 -3.60 -5.94
N ASN A 9 0.81 -4.58 -6.50
CA ASN A 9 1.96 -4.40 -7.39
C ASN A 9 1.77 -4.96 -8.81
N GLY A 10 0.55 -5.29 -9.21
CA GLY A 10 0.29 -5.82 -10.53
C GLY A 10 0.73 -4.85 -11.63
N ALA A 11 1.40 -5.38 -12.65
CA ALA A 11 1.73 -4.64 -13.87
C ALA A 11 0.66 -4.93 -14.93
N LEU A 12 0.13 -3.87 -15.54
CA LEU A 12 -0.85 -4.02 -16.61
C LEU A 12 -0.22 -4.69 -17.84
N SER A 13 -0.83 -5.77 -18.29
CA SER A 13 -0.50 -6.42 -19.55
C SER A 13 -1.78 -6.81 -20.27
N SER A 14 -1.88 -6.48 -21.53
CA SER A 14 -3.01 -6.87 -22.39
C SER A 14 -3.03 -8.36 -22.73
N GLY A 15 -1.98 -9.09 -22.37
CA GLY A 15 -1.77 -10.46 -22.78
C GLY A 15 -1.31 -10.55 -24.24
N VAL A 16 -0.47 -11.53 -24.52
CA VAL A 16 -0.09 -11.95 -25.87
C VAL A 16 -0.25 -13.46 -25.94
N SER A 17 -0.18 -14.02 -27.14
CA SER A 17 -0.31 -15.47 -27.33
C SER A 17 0.63 -16.23 -26.38
N GLY A 18 0.06 -17.05 -25.51
CA GLY A 18 0.80 -17.82 -24.49
C GLY A 18 1.03 -17.10 -23.14
N THR A 19 0.72 -15.81 -23.04
CA THR A 19 0.84 -15.06 -21.77
C THR A 19 -0.51 -14.44 -21.42
N GLY A 20 -1.05 -14.77 -20.26
CA GLY A 20 -2.32 -14.24 -19.79
C GLY A 20 -2.27 -12.72 -19.57
N ALA A 21 -3.41 -12.07 -19.72
CA ALA A 21 -3.58 -10.67 -19.32
C ALA A 21 -3.40 -10.51 -17.82
N SER A 22 -2.82 -9.39 -17.40
CA SER A 22 -2.67 -9.02 -16.00
C SER A 22 -3.19 -7.61 -15.75
N MET A 23 -3.75 -7.37 -14.58
CA MET A 23 -4.28 -6.07 -14.19
C MET A 23 -3.19 -5.17 -13.61
N ALA A 24 -3.41 -3.83 -13.69
CA ALA A 24 -2.64 -2.89 -12.91
C ALA A 24 -3.04 -2.99 -11.43
N GLY A 25 -2.06 -3.06 -10.55
CA GLY A 25 -2.26 -2.93 -9.11
C GLY A 25 -2.32 -1.45 -8.68
N LEU A 26 -2.54 -1.22 -7.38
CA LEU A 26 -2.62 0.13 -6.79
C LEU A 26 -1.42 1.01 -7.16
N THR A 27 -0.20 0.45 -7.12
CA THR A 27 1.02 1.20 -7.46
C THR A 27 1.11 1.62 -8.92
N GLY A 28 0.41 0.92 -9.82
CA GLY A 28 0.37 1.23 -11.24
C GLY A 28 -0.80 2.12 -11.66
N VAL A 29 -1.86 2.13 -10.86
CA VAL A 29 -3.07 2.94 -11.10
C VAL A 29 -2.89 4.38 -10.64
N ILE A 30 -2.20 4.60 -9.52
CA ILE A 30 -1.96 5.94 -8.96
C ILE A 30 -0.87 6.60 -9.78
N THR A 31 -1.23 7.61 -10.57
CA THR A 31 -0.31 8.33 -11.47
C THR A 31 -0.19 9.81 -11.13
N THR A 32 -1.27 10.48 -10.74
CA THR A 32 -1.29 11.93 -10.49
C THR A 32 -0.39 12.32 -9.32
N LEU A 33 -0.43 11.59 -8.22
CA LEU A 33 0.40 11.82 -7.05
C LEU A 33 1.45 10.71 -6.87
N ALA A 34 1.88 10.10 -7.96
CA ALA A 34 3.00 9.17 -7.98
C ALA A 34 4.31 9.95 -8.10
N THR A 35 5.18 9.81 -7.13
CA THR A 35 6.49 10.48 -7.13
C THR A 35 7.57 9.52 -6.65
N SER A 36 8.62 9.40 -7.46
CA SER A 36 9.86 8.77 -7.00
C SER A 36 10.67 9.78 -6.21
N ARG A 37 11.13 9.41 -5.03
CA ARG A 37 12.09 10.19 -4.27
C ARG A 37 13.50 9.70 -4.55
N ASN A 38 14.47 10.60 -4.48
CA ASN A 38 15.87 10.23 -4.53
C ASN A 38 16.22 9.36 -3.32
N SER A 39 17.04 8.34 -3.55
CA SER A 39 17.54 7.49 -2.47
C SER A 39 18.23 8.34 -1.40
N GLY A 40 17.86 8.14 -0.14
CA GLY A 40 18.45 8.86 0.98
C GLY A 40 17.53 9.87 1.68
N THR A 41 16.33 10.16 1.13
CA THR A 41 15.37 11.02 1.83
C THR A 41 14.60 10.20 2.86
N SER A 42 14.65 10.60 4.11
CA SER A 42 13.86 10.00 5.19
C SER A 42 12.43 10.55 5.17
N LEU A 43 11.47 9.72 5.47
CA LEU A 43 10.09 10.17 5.69
C LEU A 43 10.05 11.04 6.95
N SER A 44 9.64 12.29 6.82
CA SER A 44 9.42 13.23 7.92
C SER A 44 7.92 13.42 8.18
N GLU A 45 7.60 13.93 9.34
CA GLU A 45 6.23 14.29 9.70
C GLU A 45 5.67 15.40 8.81
N THR A 46 6.46 16.41 8.53
CA THR A 46 6.08 17.49 7.59
C THR A 46 5.73 16.92 6.23
N GLU A 47 6.52 16.00 5.72
CA GLU A 47 6.25 15.38 4.42
C GLU A 47 4.98 14.52 4.45
N PHE A 48 4.67 13.86 5.56
CA PHE A 48 3.42 13.14 5.72
C PHE A 48 2.22 14.10 5.65
N GLN A 49 2.31 15.24 6.32
CA GLN A 49 1.27 16.27 6.29
C GLN A 49 1.14 16.89 4.89
N ASP A 50 2.25 17.18 4.21
CA ASP A 50 2.25 17.68 2.83
C ASP A 50 1.58 16.69 1.86
N MET A 51 1.84 15.38 1.99
CA MET A 51 1.17 14.37 1.19
C MET A 51 -0.33 14.35 1.44
N HIS A 52 -0.75 14.51 2.68
CA HIS A 52 -2.16 14.53 3.05
C HIS A 52 -2.85 15.79 2.52
N GLN A 53 -2.20 16.94 2.61
CA GLN A 53 -2.67 18.20 2.02
C GLN A 53 -2.78 18.10 0.49
N HIS A 54 -1.76 17.61 -0.20
CA HIS A 54 -1.81 17.44 -1.65
C HIS A 54 -2.93 16.50 -2.10
N SER A 55 -3.17 15.44 -1.34
CA SER A 55 -4.30 14.53 -1.58
C SER A 55 -5.63 15.26 -1.45
N TRP A 56 -5.79 16.10 -0.43
CA TRP A 56 -6.97 16.92 -0.23
C TRP A 56 -7.16 17.93 -1.37
N GLU A 57 -6.11 18.64 -1.77
CA GLU A 57 -6.14 19.63 -2.86
C GLU A 57 -6.52 19.02 -4.22
N LYS A 58 -6.09 17.79 -4.50
CA LYS A 58 -6.35 17.09 -5.76
C LYS A 58 -7.61 16.25 -5.74
N GLY A 59 -8.06 15.84 -4.57
CA GLY A 59 -9.21 14.96 -4.39
C GLY A 59 -10.57 15.62 -4.58
N GLY A 60 -10.63 16.94 -4.64
CA GLY A 60 -11.88 17.68 -4.81
C GLY A 60 -12.79 17.54 -3.58
N THR A 61 -14.03 17.06 -3.79
CA THR A 61 -15.01 16.92 -2.70
C THR A 61 -14.78 15.68 -1.82
N ASP A 62 -13.92 14.76 -2.23
CA ASP A 62 -13.78 13.44 -1.60
C ASP A 62 -12.73 13.39 -0.48
N ASN A 63 -12.35 14.47 0.11
CA ASN A 63 -11.35 14.51 1.19
C ASN A 63 -9.99 13.85 0.82
N ALA A 64 -9.05 13.90 1.76
CA ALA A 64 -7.76 13.24 1.61
C ALA A 64 -7.86 11.71 1.80
N PHE A 65 -6.76 11.00 1.54
CA PHE A 65 -6.69 9.56 1.80
C PHE A 65 -6.95 9.25 3.28
N ASP A 66 -7.58 8.11 3.56
CA ASP A 66 -7.97 7.67 4.89
C ASP A 66 -7.21 6.42 5.36
N LEU A 67 -6.58 5.70 4.44
CA LEU A 67 -5.79 4.51 4.72
C LEU A 67 -4.37 4.64 4.17
N VAL A 68 -3.40 4.41 5.04
CA VAL A 68 -1.97 4.42 4.71
C VAL A 68 -1.41 3.03 4.85
N LEU A 69 -0.88 2.50 3.75
CA LEU A 69 -0.20 1.22 3.70
C LEU A 69 1.30 1.45 3.54
N VAL A 70 2.08 0.97 4.49
CA VAL A 70 3.53 1.16 4.52
C VAL A 70 4.26 -0.15 4.88
N PRO A 71 5.50 -0.33 4.41
CA PRO A 71 6.35 -1.41 4.89
C PRO A 71 6.75 -1.17 6.35
N PHE A 72 7.19 -2.23 7.01
CA PHE A 72 7.54 -2.21 8.42
C PHE A 72 8.56 -1.11 8.80
N ASN A 73 9.52 -0.85 7.92
CA ASN A 73 10.55 0.18 8.16
C ASN A 73 9.96 1.59 8.24
N LEU A 74 9.09 1.96 7.28
CA LEU A 74 8.41 3.25 7.31
C LEU A 74 7.40 3.34 8.46
N LYS A 75 6.76 2.22 8.83
CA LYS A 75 5.89 2.19 10.00
C LYS A 75 6.64 2.59 11.27
N ARG A 76 7.85 2.05 11.47
CA ARG A 76 8.71 2.43 12.61
C ARG A 76 9.07 3.92 12.61
N LYS A 77 9.27 4.52 11.44
CA LYS A 77 9.52 5.97 11.32
C LYS A 77 8.29 6.77 11.75
N ILE A 78 7.12 6.39 11.28
CA ILE A 78 5.86 7.05 11.64
C ILE A 78 5.60 6.91 13.15
N ASP A 79 5.87 5.75 13.73
CA ASP A 79 5.76 5.54 15.17
C ASP A 79 6.70 6.44 15.99
N GLY A 80 7.79 6.88 15.35
CA GLY A 80 8.75 7.83 15.91
C GLY A 80 8.38 9.31 15.75
N PHE A 81 7.32 9.66 15.03
CA PHE A 81 6.88 11.04 14.88
C PHE A 81 6.48 11.60 16.25
N THR A 82 7.13 12.70 16.61
CA THR A 82 6.93 13.38 17.89
C THR A 82 6.40 14.80 17.63
N ALA A 83 5.32 14.91 16.88
CA ALA A 83 4.67 16.20 16.74
C ALA A 83 4.12 16.63 18.09
N GLY A 84 4.84 17.42 18.86
CA GLY A 84 4.34 18.20 20.00
C GLY A 84 3.23 17.58 20.88
N ALA A 85 2.72 16.44 20.49
CA ALA A 85 1.63 15.74 21.12
C ALA A 85 2.18 14.92 22.28
N THR A 86 1.77 15.29 23.45
CA THR A 86 1.95 14.47 24.66
C THR A 86 1.36 13.09 24.36
N LYS A 87 2.22 12.08 24.21
CA LYS A 87 1.74 10.69 24.13
C LYS A 87 1.09 10.38 25.49
N TYR A 88 -0.21 10.26 25.51
CA TYR A 88 -0.90 9.82 26.72
C TYR A 88 -0.52 8.35 26.96
N VAL A 89 0.38 8.14 27.88
CA VAL A 89 0.66 6.83 28.44
C VAL A 89 -0.32 6.64 29.60
N ASP A 90 -1.23 5.70 29.46
CA ASP A 90 -2.07 5.29 30.59
C ASP A 90 -1.14 4.71 31.68
N GLN A 91 -1.03 5.42 32.80
CA GLN A 91 -0.17 5.02 33.92
C GLN A 91 -0.63 3.72 34.60
N SER A 92 -1.83 3.26 34.31
CA SER A 92 -2.36 2.01 34.89
C SER A 92 -1.77 0.77 34.22
N ASP A 93 -1.39 0.86 32.95
CA ASP A 93 -0.73 -0.21 32.21
C ASP A 93 0.78 0.05 32.16
N LYS A 94 1.57 -0.73 32.88
CA LYS A 94 3.05 -0.69 32.88
C LYS A 94 3.64 -1.11 31.52
N LYS A 95 2.98 -0.81 30.40
CA LYS A 95 3.40 -1.11 29.04
C LYS A 95 3.91 0.15 28.33
N LEU A 96 5.12 0.09 27.82
CA LEU A 96 5.60 1.08 26.88
C LEU A 96 4.96 0.80 25.51
N THR A 97 3.94 1.59 25.14
CA THR A 97 3.24 1.46 23.84
C THR A 97 3.70 2.57 22.91
N GLN A 98 4.28 2.21 21.77
CA GLN A 98 4.77 3.16 20.77
C GLN A 98 3.97 3.16 19.45
N PRO A 99 3.19 2.13 19.07
CA PRO A 99 2.61 2.08 17.75
C PRO A 99 1.52 3.13 17.54
N VAL A 100 1.66 3.91 16.46
CA VAL A 100 0.65 4.87 15.99
C VAL A 100 -0.24 4.16 14.97
N ALA A 101 -1.50 3.91 15.32
CA ALA A 101 -2.46 3.30 14.42
C ALA A 101 -3.28 4.33 13.63
N ILE A 102 -3.46 5.51 14.19
CA ILE A 102 -4.23 6.62 13.64
C ILE A 102 -3.40 7.89 13.75
N TYR A 103 -3.37 8.65 12.68
CA TYR A 103 -2.74 9.96 12.64
C TYR A 103 -3.77 10.99 12.17
N GLU A 104 -3.98 11.99 12.98
CA GLU A 104 -4.91 13.08 12.70
C GLU A 104 -4.14 14.31 12.21
N THR A 105 -4.52 14.79 11.03
CA THR A 105 -4.00 16.03 10.43
C THR A 105 -5.12 17.03 10.29
N SER A 106 -4.78 18.29 9.93
CA SER A 106 -5.77 19.31 9.61
C SER A 106 -6.63 18.97 8.38
N ALA A 107 -6.16 18.06 7.52
CA ALA A 107 -6.88 17.60 6.32
C ALA A 107 -7.77 16.38 6.58
N GLY A 108 -7.65 15.73 7.74
CA GLY A 108 -8.46 14.56 8.10
C GLY A 108 -7.70 13.52 8.92
N VAL A 109 -8.30 12.36 9.05
CA VAL A 109 -7.79 11.24 9.83
C VAL A 109 -7.29 10.13 8.90
N ALA A 110 -6.06 9.70 9.11
CA ALA A 110 -5.45 8.60 8.37
C ALA A 110 -5.15 7.41 9.29
N ARG A 111 -5.65 6.23 8.92
CA ARG A 111 -5.29 4.95 9.56
C ARG A 111 -4.01 4.42 8.96
N ILE A 112 -3.07 4.00 9.78
CA ILE A 112 -1.75 3.55 9.33
C ILE A 112 -1.61 2.06 9.59
N MET A 113 -1.45 1.31 8.51
CA MET A 113 -1.29 -0.13 8.56
C MET A 113 0.01 -0.56 7.88
N GLN A 114 0.68 -1.52 8.48
CA GLN A 114 1.80 -2.18 7.81
C GLN A 114 1.27 -3.19 6.79
N HIS A 115 1.88 -3.21 5.61
CA HIS A 115 1.49 -4.14 4.56
C HIS A 115 2.71 -4.79 3.92
N ARG A 116 2.68 -6.13 3.81
CA ARG A 116 3.83 -6.92 3.36
C ARG A 116 4.21 -6.69 1.90
N TYR A 117 3.24 -6.42 1.04
CA TYR A 117 3.45 -6.29 -0.40
C TYR A 117 3.67 -4.86 -0.87
N VAL A 118 3.51 -3.87 0.00
CA VAL A 118 4.00 -2.52 -0.31
C VAL A 118 5.53 -2.58 -0.34
N PRO A 119 6.16 -2.09 -1.42
CA PRO A 119 7.61 -2.18 -1.55
C PRO A 119 8.34 -1.64 -0.32
N GLY A 120 9.25 -2.43 0.21
CA GLY A 120 10.05 -2.07 1.38
C GLY A 120 11.27 -2.98 1.48
N THR A 121 12.41 -2.40 1.80
CA THR A 121 13.68 -3.12 1.94
C THR A 121 14.23 -2.95 3.34
N ASN A 122 14.78 -4.02 3.89
CA ASN A 122 15.44 -3.98 5.18
C ASN A 122 16.90 -3.50 5.01
N ALA A 123 17.36 -2.63 5.90
CA ALA A 123 18.72 -2.05 5.87
C ALA A 123 19.84 -3.08 5.81
N SER A 124 19.64 -4.23 6.43
CA SER A 124 20.63 -5.31 6.46
C SER A 124 20.76 -6.11 5.15
N VAL A 125 19.84 -5.92 4.21
CA VAL A 125 19.81 -6.64 2.92
C VAL A 125 19.97 -5.68 1.74
N ALA A 126 19.87 -4.38 1.98
CA ALA A 126 19.99 -3.37 0.93
C ALA A 126 21.43 -3.14 0.54
N THR A 127 21.83 -3.62 -0.61
CA THR A 127 22.89 -2.99 -1.39
C THR A 127 22.45 -1.54 -1.63
N ALA A 128 23.32 -0.58 -1.42
CA ALA A 128 23.08 0.86 -1.26
C ALA A 128 22.20 1.59 -2.30
N ALA A 129 21.61 0.91 -3.24
CA ALA A 129 20.78 1.45 -4.33
C ALA A 129 19.28 1.12 -4.22
N SER A 130 18.83 0.36 -3.25
CA SER A 130 17.42 0.02 -3.19
C SER A 130 16.64 0.91 -2.23
N SER A 131 16.39 2.10 -2.68
CA SER A 131 15.35 3.01 -2.24
C SER A 131 13.96 2.43 -2.51
N ALA A 132 13.70 1.24 -2.00
CA ALA A 132 12.49 0.50 -2.33
C ALA A 132 11.35 0.72 -1.32
N ASN A 133 11.57 1.52 -0.28
CA ASN A 133 10.50 1.79 0.67
C ASN A 133 9.48 2.73 0.03
N ALA A 134 8.24 2.27 -0.03
CA ALA A 134 7.14 3.02 -0.61
C ALA A 134 6.10 3.38 0.46
N PHE A 135 5.51 4.53 0.27
CA PHE A 135 4.34 5.02 0.99
C PHE A 135 3.15 4.96 0.05
N LEU A 136 2.08 4.32 0.46
CA LEU A 136 0.85 4.21 -0.29
C LEU A 136 -0.32 4.71 0.56
N GLY A 137 -0.83 5.89 0.22
CA GLY A 137 -2.04 6.46 0.82
C GLY A 137 -3.22 6.28 -0.13
N ILE A 138 -4.30 5.69 0.31
CA ILE A 138 -5.49 5.44 -0.50
C ILE A 138 -6.77 5.90 0.20
N LYS A 139 -7.75 6.28 -0.59
CA LYS A 139 -9.12 6.49 -0.14
C LYS A 139 -9.88 5.18 -0.33
N GLU A 140 -10.17 4.49 0.77
CA GLU A 140 -10.68 3.11 0.73
C GLU A 140 -11.98 2.97 -0.08
N ASP A 141 -12.89 3.92 0.03
CA ASP A 141 -14.19 3.92 -0.65
C ASP A 141 -14.11 3.93 -2.19
N LEU A 142 -13.00 4.42 -2.74
CA LEU A 142 -12.81 4.56 -4.18
C LEU A 142 -12.26 3.30 -4.85
N TYR A 143 -11.86 2.31 -4.06
CA TYR A 143 -11.25 1.08 -4.57
C TYR A 143 -12.09 -0.14 -4.21
N LYS A 144 -12.34 -0.99 -5.20
CA LYS A 144 -13.07 -2.25 -5.03
C LYS A 144 -12.44 -3.35 -5.85
N VAL A 145 -12.63 -4.58 -5.42
CA VAL A 145 -12.25 -5.75 -6.21
C VAL A 145 -13.49 -6.26 -6.92
N ALA A 146 -13.48 -6.21 -8.24
CA ALA A 146 -14.53 -6.73 -9.09
C ALA A 146 -14.17 -8.14 -9.57
N TYR A 147 -15.10 -9.07 -9.45
CA TYR A 147 -14.93 -10.46 -9.89
C TYR A 147 -15.78 -10.71 -11.14
N LEU A 148 -15.14 -11.14 -12.22
CA LEU A 148 -15.84 -11.71 -13.38
C LEU A 148 -16.23 -13.15 -13.05
N ARG A 149 -15.31 -13.93 -12.54
CA ARG A 149 -15.55 -15.27 -11.98
C ARG A 149 -14.96 -15.35 -10.57
N LYS A 150 -15.81 -15.61 -9.59
CA LYS A 150 -15.33 -15.85 -8.21
C LYS A 150 -14.45 -17.10 -8.19
N PRO A 151 -13.42 -17.14 -7.35
CA PRO A 151 -12.58 -18.32 -7.23
C PRO A 151 -13.41 -19.57 -6.91
N PHE A 152 -13.28 -20.59 -7.73
CA PHE A 152 -13.92 -21.90 -7.51
C PHE A 152 -12.93 -23.03 -7.80
N LYS A 153 -13.17 -24.15 -7.16
CA LYS A 153 -12.40 -25.37 -7.37
C LYS A 153 -13.09 -26.23 -8.44
N GLU A 154 -12.32 -26.65 -9.41
CA GLU A 154 -12.74 -27.58 -10.43
C GLU A 154 -11.87 -28.84 -10.37
N MET A 155 -12.49 -30.00 -10.38
CA MET A 155 -11.76 -31.26 -10.47
C MET A 155 -11.56 -31.60 -11.94
N LEU A 156 -10.32 -31.83 -12.32
CA LEU A 156 -9.95 -32.25 -13.67
C LEU A 156 -10.10 -33.77 -13.84
N ALA A 157 -10.08 -34.23 -15.09
CA ALA A 157 -10.11 -35.64 -15.38
C ALA A 157 -8.93 -36.36 -14.69
N LYS A 158 -9.20 -37.59 -14.23
CA LYS A 158 -8.16 -38.45 -13.67
C LYS A 158 -7.15 -38.83 -14.74
N ASP A 159 -5.89 -38.73 -14.40
CA ASP A 159 -4.78 -39.26 -15.20
C ASP A 159 -4.11 -40.38 -14.45
N GLY A 160 -4.54 -41.62 -14.77
CA GLY A 160 -4.17 -42.79 -14.03
C GLY A 160 -4.70 -42.78 -12.59
N ASP A 161 -3.81 -42.99 -11.62
CA ASP A 161 -4.12 -42.99 -10.18
C ASP A 161 -4.07 -41.56 -9.54
N ARG A 162 -3.90 -40.50 -10.34
CA ARG A 162 -3.86 -39.12 -9.88
C ARG A 162 -5.22 -38.47 -9.98
N GLU A 163 -5.59 -37.75 -8.93
CA GLU A 163 -6.68 -36.76 -8.96
C GLU A 163 -6.09 -35.36 -9.08
N ASN A 164 -6.39 -34.68 -10.17
CA ASN A 164 -5.95 -33.31 -10.43
C ASN A 164 -7.11 -32.35 -10.16
N GLY A 165 -6.82 -31.22 -9.55
CA GLY A 165 -7.76 -30.14 -9.37
C GLY A 165 -7.12 -28.81 -9.69
N GLN A 166 -7.94 -27.86 -10.15
CA GLN A 166 -7.53 -26.48 -10.39
C GLN A 166 -8.43 -25.52 -9.61
N ILE A 167 -7.86 -24.37 -9.27
CA ILE A 167 -8.61 -23.21 -8.75
C ILE A 167 -8.59 -22.13 -9.83
N VAL A 168 -9.75 -21.77 -10.31
CA VAL A 168 -9.91 -20.74 -11.34
C VAL A 168 -10.65 -19.56 -10.75
N GLY A 169 -10.21 -18.35 -11.06
CA GLY A 169 -10.87 -17.12 -10.68
C GLY A 169 -10.37 -15.96 -11.52
N GLU A 170 -11.26 -15.04 -11.86
CA GLU A 170 -10.95 -13.82 -12.60
C GLU A 170 -11.42 -12.62 -11.82
N PHE A 171 -10.53 -11.69 -11.57
CA PHE A 171 -10.83 -10.46 -10.81
C PHE A 171 -10.01 -9.30 -11.37
N THR A 172 -10.49 -8.11 -11.11
CA THR A 172 -9.79 -6.86 -11.42
C THR A 172 -9.96 -5.85 -10.31
N LEU A 173 -9.06 -4.86 -10.27
CA LEU A 173 -9.17 -3.71 -9.39
C LEU A 173 -10.07 -2.67 -10.08
N GLU A 174 -11.22 -2.37 -9.49
CA GLU A 174 -12.05 -1.23 -9.84
C GLU A 174 -11.57 -0.01 -9.04
N TYR A 175 -11.32 1.10 -9.72
CA TYR A 175 -10.98 2.37 -9.09
C TYR A 175 -11.82 3.49 -9.69
N ARG A 176 -12.33 4.37 -8.83
CA ARG A 176 -13.23 5.47 -9.24
C ARG A 176 -12.56 6.83 -9.25
N GLY A 177 -11.40 6.95 -8.61
CA GLY A 177 -10.63 8.20 -8.57
C GLY A 177 -9.26 7.95 -7.96
N GLU A 178 -8.20 8.16 -8.74
CA GLU A 178 -6.83 7.97 -8.26
C GLU A 178 -6.24 9.26 -7.64
N ARG A 179 -6.89 10.41 -7.87
CA ARG A 179 -6.36 11.74 -7.49
C ARG A 179 -6.28 11.99 -6.00
N THR A 180 -7.12 11.29 -5.21
CA THR A 180 -7.07 11.31 -3.74
C THR A 180 -5.99 10.39 -3.17
N SER A 181 -5.40 9.56 -4.00
CA SER A 181 -4.45 8.56 -3.56
C SER A 181 -3.03 8.99 -3.88
N VAL A 182 -2.11 8.65 -2.99
CA VAL A 182 -0.70 9.04 -3.07
C VAL A 182 0.17 7.78 -3.12
N TYR A 183 1.09 7.74 -4.06
CA TYR A 183 2.12 6.71 -4.11
C TYR A 183 3.49 7.39 -4.17
N ARG A 184 4.30 7.21 -3.17
CA ARG A 184 5.69 7.69 -3.14
C ARG A 184 6.64 6.57 -2.81
N GLN A 185 7.72 6.50 -3.54
CA GLN A 185 8.77 5.48 -3.35
C GLN A 185 10.14 6.15 -3.23
N GLY A 186 11.12 5.38 -2.79
CA GLY A 186 12.48 5.87 -2.72
C GLY A 186 12.89 6.40 -1.34
N TYR A 187 12.13 6.07 -0.30
CA TYR A 187 12.51 6.46 1.05
C TYR A 187 13.71 5.67 1.56
N ALA A 188 14.61 6.37 2.26
CA ALA A 188 15.73 5.76 2.93
C ALA A 188 15.27 4.76 4.01
N VAL A 189 16.06 3.71 4.16
CA VAL A 189 15.83 2.69 5.18
C VAL A 189 16.26 3.20 6.56
N ASN A 190 17.30 4.01 6.58
CA ASN A 190 17.89 4.61 7.79
C ASN A 190 17.83 6.14 7.65
N GLY A 191 17.21 6.79 8.56
CA GLY A 191 17.25 8.21 8.79
C GLY A 191 17.14 8.47 10.27
#